data_9265aa134b3da798ea0cebf89492d851
#
_entry.id   9265aa134b3da798ea0cebf89492d851
#
_cell.length_a   1.000
_cell.length_b   1.000
_cell.length_c   1.000
_cell.angle_alpha   90.00
_cell.angle_beta   90.00
_cell.angle_gamma   90.00
#
_symmetry.space_group_name_H-M   'P 1'
#
loop_
_entity.id
_entity.type
_entity.pdbx_description
1 polymer ?
#
loop_
_entity_poly.entity_id
_entity_poly.type
_entity_poly.pdbx_seq_one_letter_code
_entity_poly.pdbx_strand_id
1 'polypeptide(L)'
;MGKVHIFNHPLIAHKLAILRNKKTSVKEFRELVGEIAGLMCYEATRNLPTMEVEVETPVATAKCRMLAGKKLAIVPILRAGLGMVDSLVDLIPSAKIGHIGLYRDPETHEPVEYYCKLPEDIGNRVTFVVDPMLATGGSAVAAIDFLKKHGCKQIVMMNIIGCPEGIKRVQEAHPDVELYLAACDEKLNDHAYIVPGLGDAGDRIFGTK
;
A
#
# COMPACT_ATOMS: atom_id res chain seq x y z
N MET A 1 13.47 -14.45 -0.47
CA MET A 1 12.06 -14.30 -0.87
C MET A 1 11.43 -13.29 0.07
N GLY A 2 10.85 -12.20 -0.45
CA GLY A 2 10.20 -11.15 0.35
C GLY A 2 9.16 -11.77 1.27
N LYS A 3 9.08 -11.25 2.50
CA LYS A 3 8.14 -11.76 3.49
C LYS A 3 6.73 -11.31 3.14
N VAL A 4 5.75 -12.17 3.39
CA VAL A 4 4.33 -11.84 3.36
C VAL A 4 3.85 -11.69 4.80
N HIS A 5 3.36 -10.51 5.13
CA HIS A 5 2.83 -10.16 6.44
C HIS A 5 1.32 -10.02 6.33
N ILE A 6 0.59 -11.00 6.86
CA ILE A 6 -0.86 -10.94 6.98
C ILE A 6 -1.19 -10.54 8.40
N PHE A 7 -1.92 -9.44 8.57
CA PHE A 7 -2.24 -8.91 9.90
C PHE A 7 -3.29 -9.77 10.61
N ASN A 8 -3.01 -10.07 11.85
CA ASN A 8 -3.96 -10.69 12.77
C ASN A 8 -4.20 -9.75 13.96
N HIS A 9 -4.92 -8.65 13.69
CA HIS A 9 -5.20 -7.63 14.70
C HIS A 9 -6.71 -7.40 14.81
N PRO A 10 -7.31 -7.45 16.02
CA PRO A 10 -8.77 -7.37 16.20
C PRO A 10 -9.38 -6.08 15.66
N LEU A 11 -8.71 -4.93 15.76
CA LEU A 11 -9.21 -3.68 15.17
C LEU A 11 -9.24 -3.73 13.64
N ILE A 12 -8.23 -4.33 13.01
CA ILE A 12 -8.20 -4.50 11.55
C ILE A 12 -9.33 -5.45 11.14
N ALA A 13 -9.48 -6.58 11.83
CA ALA A 13 -10.55 -7.55 11.54
C ALA A 13 -11.95 -6.92 11.68
N HIS A 14 -12.18 -6.12 12.73
CA HIS A 14 -13.43 -5.40 12.95
C HIS A 14 -13.74 -4.43 11.81
N LYS A 15 -12.76 -3.59 11.44
CA LYS A 15 -12.91 -2.61 10.35
C LYS A 15 -13.11 -3.27 8.99
N LEU A 16 -12.40 -4.38 8.73
CA LEU A 16 -12.61 -5.19 7.53
C LEU A 16 -14.03 -5.77 7.44
N ALA A 17 -14.59 -6.23 8.54
CA ALA A 17 -15.97 -6.75 8.55
C ALA A 17 -16.98 -5.68 8.10
N ILE A 18 -16.81 -4.44 8.55
CA ILE A 18 -17.66 -3.31 8.14
C ILE A 18 -17.37 -2.93 6.68
N LEU A 19 -16.08 -2.84 6.30
CA LEU A 19 -15.64 -2.50 4.95
C LEU A 19 -16.24 -3.45 3.89
N ARG A 20 -16.28 -4.75 4.19
CA ARG A 20 -16.81 -5.79 3.28
C ARG A 20 -18.31 -5.69 3.07
N ASN A 21 -19.04 -5.13 4.02
CA ASN A 21 -20.51 -5.07 3.96
C ASN A 21 -20.95 -4.26 2.72
N LYS A 22 -21.79 -4.86 1.87
CA LYS A 22 -22.31 -4.22 0.66
C LYS A 22 -23.16 -2.96 0.93
N LYS A 23 -23.65 -2.79 2.18
CA LYS A 23 -24.44 -1.62 2.59
C LYS A 23 -23.58 -0.47 3.12
N THR A 24 -22.28 -0.67 3.32
CA THR A 24 -21.37 0.39 3.77
C THR A 24 -21.36 1.53 2.75
N SER A 25 -21.66 2.73 3.22
CA SER A 25 -21.75 3.91 2.37
C SER A 25 -20.37 4.29 1.78
N VAL A 26 -20.37 5.04 0.69
CA VAL A 26 -19.10 5.55 0.06
C VAL A 26 -18.25 6.31 1.06
N LYS A 27 -18.88 7.16 1.90
CA LYS A 27 -18.16 7.90 2.94
C LYS A 27 -17.48 6.97 3.92
N GLU A 28 -18.26 6.07 4.53
CA GLU A 28 -17.75 5.12 5.53
C GLU A 28 -16.71 4.16 4.95
N PHE A 29 -16.91 3.71 3.71
CA PHE A 29 -15.94 2.86 3.02
C PHE A 29 -14.59 3.56 2.86
N ARG A 30 -14.59 4.83 2.48
CA ARG A 30 -13.39 5.66 2.33
C ARG A 30 -12.67 5.89 3.66
N GLU A 31 -13.44 6.19 4.71
CA GLU A 31 -12.91 6.34 6.07
C GLU A 31 -12.25 5.03 6.55
N LEU A 32 -12.91 3.90 6.39
CA LEU A 32 -12.37 2.59 6.78
C LEU A 32 -11.12 2.18 6.00
N VAL A 33 -11.06 2.48 4.70
CA VAL A 33 -9.85 2.26 3.88
C VAL A 33 -8.67 3.02 4.48
N GLY A 34 -8.85 4.30 4.80
CA GLY A 34 -7.82 5.12 5.43
C GLY A 34 -7.41 4.60 6.81
N GLU A 35 -8.38 4.28 7.67
CA GLU A 35 -8.11 3.76 9.02
C GLU A 35 -7.32 2.45 9.01
N ILE A 36 -7.69 1.51 8.14
CA ILE A 36 -6.97 0.24 7.99
C ILE A 36 -5.56 0.52 7.46
N ALA A 37 -5.43 1.37 6.44
CA ALA A 37 -4.13 1.74 5.87
C ALA A 37 -3.19 2.36 6.91
N GLY A 38 -3.71 3.23 7.79
CA GLY A 38 -2.95 3.81 8.91
C GLY A 38 -2.46 2.76 9.90
N LEU A 39 -3.32 1.83 10.32
CA LEU A 39 -2.94 0.72 11.21
C LEU A 39 -1.87 -0.18 10.57
N MET A 40 -2.01 -0.47 9.29
CA MET A 40 -1.01 -1.26 8.54
C MET A 40 0.32 -0.51 8.44
N CYS A 41 0.29 0.79 8.17
CA CYS A 41 1.48 1.64 8.07
C CYS A 41 2.27 1.65 9.37
N TYR A 42 1.60 1.73 10.52
CA TYR A 42 2.25 1.67 11.83
C TYR A 42 3.10 0.40 11.98
N GLU A 43 2.57 -0.76 11.62
CA GLU A 43 3.32 -2.02 11.66
C GLU A 43 4.40 -2.12 10.57
N ALA A 44 4.09 -1.74 9.35
CA ALA A 44 5.04 -1.82 8.24
C ALA A 44 6.26 -0.91 8.42
N THR A 45 6.15 0.11 9.28
CA THR A 45 7.24 1.03 9.61
C THR A 45 8.04 0.62 10.85
N ARG A 46 7.71 -0.49 11.51
CA ARG A 46 8.33 -0.95 12.76
C ARG A 46 9.86 -1.03 12.71
N ASN A 47 10.41 -1.42 11.58
CA ASN A 47 11.84 -1.64 11.38
C ASN A 47 12.56 -0.49 10.67
N LEU A 48 11.94 0.69 10.59
CA LEU A 48 12.64 1.86 10.03
C LEU A 48 13.87 2.21 10.87
N PRO A 49 15.00 2.56 10.22
CA PRO A 49 16.22 2.90 10.93
C PRO A 49 16.03 4.18 11.75
N THR A 50 16.60 4.17 12.94
CA THR A 50 16.63 5.35 13.84
C THR A 50 18.05 5.75 14.16
N MET A 51 18.25 7.02 14.49
CA MET A 51 19.51 7.59 14.97
C MET A 51 19.31 8.26 16.32
N GLU A 52 20.36 8.25 17.17
CA GLU A 52 20.34 8.99 18.42
C GLU A 52 20.59 10.49 18.14
N VAL A 53 19.83 11.33 18.79
CA VAL A 53 19.95 12.79 18.73
C VAL A 53 19.81 13.38 20.12
N GLU A 54 20.49 14.48 20.41
CA GLU A 54 20.27 15.26 21.62
C GLU A 54 19.10 16.22 21.39
N VAL A 55 18.16 16.22 22.33
CA VAL A 55 16.99 17.10 22.32
C VAL A 55 16.97 17.91 23.60
N GLU A 56 16.96 19.21 23.48
CA GLU A 56 16.80 20.11 24.61
C GLU A 56 15.33 20.13 25.02
N THR A 57 15.04 19.64 26.23
CA THR A 57 13.70 19.66 26.83
C THR A 57 13.57 20.84 27.79
N PRO A 58 12.38 21.19 28.25
CA PRO A 58 12.20 22.25 29.24
C PRO A 58 12.95 22.03 30.58
N VAL A 59 13.43 20.81 30.83
CA VAL A 59 14.07 20.44 32.10
C VAL A 59 15.56 20.13 31.93
N ALA A 60 15.94 19.38 30.90
CA ALA A 60 17.33 18.96 30.65
C ALA A 60 17.52 18.45 29.22
N THR A 61 18.77 18.32 28.77
CA THR A 61 19.09 17.65 27.51
C THR A 61 18.85 16.15 27.61
N ALA A 62 18.05 15.61 26.68
CA ALA A 62 17.73 14.19 26.61
C ALA A 62 18.31 13.55 25.34
N LYS A 63 18.80 12.30 25.46
CA LYS A 63 19.15 11.48 24.31
C LYS A 63 17.90 10.78 23.79
N CYS A 64 17.48 11.11 22.58
CA CYS A 64 16.27 10.63 21.94
C CYS A 64 16.58 9.88 20.66
N ARG A 65 15.62 9.06 20.18
CA ARG A 65 15.72 8.38 18.88
C ARG A 65 14.79 9.05 17.88
N MET A 66 15.34 9.40 16.73
CA MET A 66 14.59 9.92 15.58
C MET A 66 14.79 9.01 14.38
N LEU A 67 13.84 9.04 13.43
CA LEU A 67 14.00 8.31 12.17
C LEU A 67 15.24 8.80 11.43
N ALA A 68 16.09 7.85 11.02
CA ALA A 68 17.33 8.15 10.32
C ALA A 68 17.08 8.42 8.83
N GLY A 69 17.92 9.28 8.23
CA GLY A 69 17.99 9.49 6.79
C GLY A 69 16.71 10.01 6.13
N LYS A 70 16.64 9.78 4.83
CA LYS A 70 15.46 10.06 4.02
C LYS A 70 14.43 8.96 4.26
N LYS A 71 13.24 9.37 4.68
CA LYS A 71 12.22 8.50 5.25
C LYS A 71 11.47 7.73 4.17
N LEU A 72 10.22 8.06 3.92
CA LEU A 72 9.34 7.29 3.06
C LEU A 72 8.97 8.06 1.78
N ALA A 73 8.64 7.31 0.76
CA ALA A 73 7.78 7.74 -0.34
C ALA A 73 6.54 6.85 -0.38
N ILE A 74 5.39 7.44 -0.63
CA ILE A 74 4.12 6.75 -0.78
C ILE A 74 3.73 6.87 -2.25
N VAL A 75 3.46 5.74 -2.89
CA VAL A 75 3.11 5.68 -4.31
C VAL A 75 1.82 4.87 -4.49
N PRO A 76 0.67 5.54 -4.56
CA PRO A 76 -0.58 4.86 -4.88
C PRO A 76 -0.61 4.40 -6.33
N ILE A 77 -1.12 3.19 -6.56
CA ILE A 77 -1.55 2.77 -7.90
C ILE A 77 -2.89 3.44 -8.15
N LEU A 78 -2.91 4.34 -9.14
CA LEU A 78 -4.13 5.07 -9.49
C LEU A 78 -5.18 4.10 -10.07
N ARG A 79 -6.42 4.27 -9.74
CA ARG A 79 -7.10 5.28 -8.88
C ARG A 79 -7.26 4.85 -7.42
N ALA A 80 -7.53 3.55 -7.16
CA ALA A 80 -7.98 3.05 -5.85
C ALA A 80 -6.96 3.30 -4.71
N GLY A 81 -5.67 3.23 -5.01
CA GLY A 81 -4.61 3.48 -4.03
C GLY A 81 -4.67 4.86 -3.37
N LEU A 82 -5.28 5.86 -4.02
CA LEU A 82 -5.46 7.20 -3.45
C LEU A 82 -6.20 7.16 -2.10
N GLY A 83 -7.13 6.24 -1.92
CA GLY A 83 -7.88 6.12 -0.66
C GLY A 83 -7.03 5.77 0.56
N MET A 84 -5.80 5.31 0.35
CA MET A 84 -4.88 4.94 1.44
C MET A 84 -3.88 6.06 1.80
N VAL A 85 -3.69 7.07 0.92
CA VAL A 85 -2.56 8.00 1.00
C VAL A 85 -2.63 8.91 2.22
N ASP A 86 -3.76 9.55 2.46
CA ASP A 86 -3.89 10.60 3.48
C ASP A 86 -3.56 10.06 4.87
N SER A 87 -4.07 8.89 5.23
CA SER A 87 -3.80 8.26 6.52
C SER A 87 -2.33 7.88 6.73
N LEU A 88 -1.60 7.56 5.65
CA LEU A 88 -0.16 7.33 5.73
C LEU A 88 0.60 8.63 5.93
N VAL A 89 0.17 9.72 5.26
CA VAL A 89 0.77 11.06 5.41
C VAL A 89 0.51 11.62 6.80
N ASP A 90 -0.67 11.40 7.36
CA ASP A 90 -1.00 11.81 8.73
C ASP A 90 -0.06 11.18 9.77
N LEU A 91 0.31 9.91 9.57
CA LEU A 91 1.28 9.23 10.42
C LEU A 91 2.74 9.66 10.13
N ILE A 92 3.07 9.95 8.89
CA ILE A 92 4.42 10.31 8.47
C ILE A 92 4.38 11.58 7.61
N PRO A 93 4.19 12.76 8.22
CA PRO A 93 4.01 14.03 7.48
C PRO A 93 5.20 14.41 6.59
N SER A 94 6.37 13.83 6.84
CA SER A 94 7.58 14.04 6.03
C SER A 94 7.70 13.07 4.84
N ALA A 95 6.76 12.15 4.65
CA ALA A 95 6.73 11.28 3.48
C ALA A 95 6.52 12.13 2.21
N LYS A 96 7.18 11.73 1.13
CA LYS A 96 6.91 12.31 -0.19
C LYS A 96 5.92 11.43 -0.93
N ILE A 97 5.08 12.03 -1.76
CA ILE A 97 4.09 11.31 -2.55
C ILE A 97 4.56 11.28 -4.01
N GLY A 98 4.58 10.09 -4.59
CA GLY A 98 4.64 9.90 -6.03
C GLY A 98 3.32 9.30 -6.52
N HIS A 99 3.12 9.26 -7.81
CA HIS A 99 1.92 8.65 -8.41
C HIS A 99 2.33 7.80 -9.59
N ILE A 100 1.71 6.64 -9.72
CA ILE A 100 1.81 5.80 -10.90
C ILE A 100 0.41 5.45 -11.39
N GLY A 101 0.17 5.74 -12.67
CA GLY A 101 -1.06 5.42 -13.38
C GLY A 101 -0.81 4.30 -14.38
N LEU A 102 -1.58 3.24 -14.25
CA LEU A 102 -1.52 2.07 -15.12
C LEU A 102 -2.89 1.81 -15.71
N TYR A 103 -2.94 1.45 -16.98
CA TYR A 103 -4.12 0.86 -17.58
C TYR A 103 -3.73 -0.45 -18.27
N ARG A 104 -4.70 -1.28 -18.54
CA ARG A 104 -4.50 -2.50 -19.32
C ARG A 104 -4.83 -2.19 -20.77
N ASP A 105 -3.87 -2.37 -21.65
CA ASP A 105 -4.08 -2.22 -23.07
C ASP A 105 -5.22 -3.15 -23.53
N PRO A 106 -6.24 -2.62 -24.25
CA PRO A 106 -7.41 -3.41 -24.63
C PRO A 106 -7.11 -4.50 -25.67
N GLU A 107 -6.04 -4.37 -26.43
CA GLU A 107 -5.66 -5.33 -27.50
C GLU A 107 -4.67 -6.36 -26.98
N THR A 108 -3.60 -5.92 -26.32
CA THR A 108 -2.53 -6.80 -25.84
C THR A 108 -2.77 -7.34 -24.43
N HIS A 109 -3.70 -6.73 -23.68
CA HIS A 109 -3.92 -6.98 -22.25
C HIS A 109 -2.68 -6.77 -21.35
N GLU A 110 -1.65 -6.15 -21.92
CA GLU A 110 -0.43 -5.77 -21.18
C GLU A 110 -0.67 -4.51 -20.34
N PRO A 111 -0.05 -4.40 -19.15
CA PRO A 111 -0.12 -3.18 -18.37
C PRO A 111 0.76 -2.09 -18.98
N VAL A 112 0.16 -0.93 -19.21
CA VAL A 112 0.81 0.25 -19.77
C VAL A 112 0.83 1.38 -18.75
N GLU A 113 2.00 2.00 -18.55
CA GLU A 113 2.14 3.22 -17.77
C GLU A 113 1.65 4.41 -18.60
N TYR A 114 0.65 5.14 -18.10
CA TYR A 114 0.20 6.39 -18.70
C TYR A 114 0.61 7.63 -17.91
N TYR A 115 1.02 7.44 -16.66
CA TYR A 115 1.46 8.52 -15.79
C TYR A 115 2.43 8.02 -14.73
N CYS A 116 3.57 8.71 -14.60
CA CYS A 116 4.51 8.48 -13.51
C CYS A 116 5.13 9.81 -13.08
N LYS A 117 4.94 10.17 -11.83
CA LYS A 117 5.58 11.32 -11.20
C LYS A 117 6.11 10.91 -9.85
N LEU A 118 7.42 10.88 -9.70
CA LEU A 118 8.11 10.42 -8.49
C LEU A 118 8.99 11.54 -7.92
N PRO A 119 9.28 11.50 -6.61
CA PRO A 119 10.31 12.34 -6.01
C PRO A 119 11.68 12.09 -6.67
N GLU A 120 12.45 13.14 -6.93
CA GLU A 120 13.78 13.04 -7.56
C GLU A 120 14.75 12.13 -6.77
N ASP A 121 14.59 12.08 -5.45
CA ASP A 121 15.42 11.28 -4.55
C ASP A 121 14.81 9.91 -4.19
N ILE A 122 13.90 9.39 -5.04
CA ILE A 122 13.17 8.15 -4.79
C ILE A 122 14.08 6.95 -4.49
N GLY A 123 15.23 6.87 -5.15
CA GLY A 123 16.21 5.80 -4.94
C GLY A 123 16.84 5.76 -3.54
N ASN A 124 16.66 6.81 -2.73
CA ASN A 124 17.14 6.91 -1.36
C ASN A 124 16.03 6.79 -0.32
N ARG A 125 14.82 6.41 -0.74
CA ARG A 125 13.64 6.27 0.12
C ARG A 125 13.14 4.85 0.15
N VAL A 126 12.54 4.46 1.28
CA VAL A 126 11.68 3.28 1.30
C VAL A 126 10.36 3.66 0.62
N THR A 127 10.01 2.97 -0.45
CA THR A 127 8.82 3.28 -1.26
C THR A 127 7.68 2.33 -0.89
N PHE A 128 6.63 2.88 -0.30
CA PHE A 128 5.38 2.18 -0.05
C PHE A 128 4.47 2.29 -1.27
N VAL A 129 4.30 1.19 -1.98
CA VAL A 129 3.32 1.06 -3.05
C VAL A 129 2.00 0.65 -2.42
N VAL A 130 0.94 1.43 -2.63
CA VAL A 130 -0.35 1.19 -1.98
C VAL A 130 -1.46 0.99 -2.99
N ASP A 131 -2.23 -0.06 -2.79
CA ASP A 131 -3.43 -0.39 -3.56
C ASP A 131 -4.36 -1.23 -2.67
N PRO A 132 -5.66 -0.93 -2.55
CA PRO A 132 -6.55 -1.70 -1.69
C PRO A 132 -6.61 -3.20 -2.00
N MET A 133 -6.41 -3.61 -3.24
CA MET A 133 -6.62 -5.00 -3.66
C MET A 133 -5.43 -5.61 -4.40
N LEU A 134 -5.00 -6.78 -3.94
CA LEU A 134 -4.05 -7.64 -4.63
C LEU A 134 -4.78 -8.88 -5.19
N ALA A 135 -5.46 -8.70 -6.33
CA ALA A 135 -6.24 -9.76 -6.98
C ALA A 135 -5.34 -10.66 -7.85
N THR A 136 -5.23 -10.39 -9.16
CA THR A 136 -4.37 -11.17 -10.07
C THR A 136 -2.87 -10.88 -9.93
N GLY A 137 -2.50 -9.81 -9.24
CA GLY A 137 -1.13 -9.32 -9.11
C GLY A 137 -0.56 -8.60 -10.33
N GLY A 138 -1.29 -8.54 -11.43
CA GLY A 138 -0.77 -7.94 -12.67
C GLY A 138 -0.42 -6.45 -12.54
N SER A 139 -1.32 -5.64 -11.99
CA SER A 139 -1.06 -4.21 -11.75
C SER A 139 0.06 -3.98 -10.74
N ALA A 140 0.12 -4.81 -9.69
CA ALA A 140 1.18 -4.74 -8.67
C ALA A 140 2.55 -5.02 -9.27
N VAL A 141 2.70 -6.12 -10.04
CA VAL A 141 3.95 -6.48 -10.73
C VAL A 141 4.39 -5.36 -11.66
N ALA A 142 3.48 -4.88 -12.51
CA ALA A 142 3.79 -3.79 -13.44
C ALA A 142 4.20 -2.49 -12.72
N ALA A 143 3.49 -2.11 -11.66
CA ALA A 143 3.84 -0.94 -10.87
C ALA A 143 5.26 -1.06 -10.27
N ILE A 144 5.59 -2.22 -9.72
CA ILE A 144 6.92 -2.48 -9.14
C ILE A 144 7.99 -2.45 -10.23
N ASP A 145 7.74 -3.06 -11.40
CA ASP A 145 8.65 -3.01 -12.55
C ASP A 145 8.96 -1.56 -12.97
N PHE A 146 7.93 -0.75 -13.14
CA PHE A 146 8.09 0.65 -13.51
C PHE A 146 8.82 1.45 -12.44
N LEU A 147 8.49 1.25 -11.16
CA LEU A 147 9.18 1.92 -10.05
C LEU A 147 10.66 1.55 -9.99
N LYS A 148 11.01 0.28 -10.19
CA LYS A 148 12.40 -0.17 -10.27
C LYS A 148 13.14 0.47 -11.45
N LYS A 149 12.51 0.59 -12.63
CA LYS A 149 13.05 1.32 -13.78
C LYS A 149 13.32 2.79 -13.49
N HIS A 150 12.51 3.41 -12.62
CA HIS A 150 12.68 4.79 -12.16
C HIS A 150 13.62 4.94 -10.96
N GLY A 151 14.32 3.88 -10.58
CA GLY A 151 15.38 3.90 -9.57
C GLY A 151 14.95 3.61 -8.14
N CYS A 152 13.71 3.18 -7.89
CA CYS A 152 13.29 2.71 -6.57
C CYS A 152 14.06 1.44 -6.18
N LYS A 153 14.73 1.47 -5.03
CA LYS A 153 15.59 0.37 -4.57
C LYS A 153 14.96 -0.46 -3.45
N GLN A 154 14.15 0.17 -2.61
CA GLN A 154 13.50 -0.46 -1.47
C GLN A 154 12.00 -0.26 -1.63
N ILE A 155 11.29 -1.32 -1.97
CA ILE A 155 9.85 -1.29 -2.22
C ILE A 155 9.14 -2.21 -1.23
N VAL A 156 8.09 -1.69 -0.64
CA VAL A 156 7.13 -2.39 0.21
C VAL A 156 5.76 -2.25 -0.44
N MET A 157 5.03 -3.34 -0.62
CA MET A 157 3.67 -3.32 -1.15
C MET A 157 2.66 -3.49 -0.02
N MET A 158 1.66 -2.61 0.03
CA MET A 158 0.58 -2.66 1.04
C MET A 158 -0.79 -2.78 0.35
N ASN A 159 -1.53 -3.83 0.71
CA ASN A 159 -2.88 -4.08 0.21
C ASN A 159 -3.83 -4.37 1.36
N ILE A 160 -5.06 -3.87 1.31
CA ILE A 160 -6.07 -4.17 2.34
C ILE A 160 -6.47 -5.63 2.24
N ILE A 161 -6.83 -6.10 1.05
CA ILE A 161 -7.07 -7.52 0.82
C ILE A 161 -6.26 -8.06 -0.34
N GLY A 162 -5.88 -9.33 -0.25
CA GLY A 162 -5.27 -10.07 -1.34
C GLY A 162 -5.77 -11.50 -1.40
N CYS A 163 -5.27 -12.27 -2.35
CA CYS A 163 -5.50 -13.70 -2.50
C CYS A 163 -4.20 -14.43 -2.85
N PRO A 164 -4.14 -15.76 -2.68
CA PRO A 164 -2.93 -16.53 -2.93
C PRO A 164 -2.35 -16.34 -4.33
N GLU A 165 -3.20 -16.21 -5.35
CA GLU A 165 -2.79 -16.03 -6.75
C GLU A 165 -2.00 -14.73 -6.95
N GLY A 166 -2.51 -13.61 -6.42
CA GLY A 166 -1.85 -12.31 -6.51
C GLY A 166 -0.54 -12.27 -5.72
N ILE A 167 -0.56 -12.81 -4.51
CA ILE A 167 0.63 -12.91 -3.65
C ILE A 167 1.73 -13.70 -4.35
N LYS A 168 1.39 -14.89 -4.85
CA LYS A 168 2.33 -15.76 -5.55
C LYS A 168 2.95 -15.05 -6.75
N ARG A 169 2.12 -14.40 -7.58
CA ARG A 169 2.60 -13.69 -8.77
C ARG A 169 3.59 -12.59 -8.45
N VAL A 170 3.32 -11.79 -7.41
CA VAL A 170 4.25 -10.74 -6.98
C VAL A 170 5.53 -11.33 -6.41
N GLN A 171 5.46 -12.39 -5.59
CA GLN A 171 6.64 -13.03 -5.03
C GLN A 171 7.52 -13.70 -6.07
N GLU A 172 6.94 -14.25 -7.14
CA GLU A 172 7.69 -14.85 -8.26
C GLU A 172 8.40 -13.78 -9.10
N ALA A 173 7.73 -12.66 -9.39
CA ALA A 173 8.30 -11.56 -10.17
C ALA A 173 9.28 -10.70 -9.37
N HIS A 174 8.97 -10.46 -8.10
CA HIS A 174 9.71 -9.55 -7.22
C HIS A 174 9.99 -10.17 -5.85
N PRO A 175 10.88 -11.15 -5.77
CA PRO A 175 11.19 -11.87 -4.52
C PRO A 175 11.88 -11.01 -3.45
N ASP A 176 12.26 -9.79 -3.79
CA ASP A 176 12.86 -8.78 -2.92
C ASP A 176 11.85 -7.83 -2.28
N VAL A 177 10.59 -7.85 -2.71
CA VAL A 177 9.53 -6.97 -2.22
C VAL A 177 8.77 -7.60 -1.06
N GLU A 178 8.63 -6.87 0.05
CA GLU A 178 7.79 -7.28 1.17
C GLU A 178 6.34 -6.91 0.91
N LEU A 179 5.43 -7.85 1.22
CA LEU A 179 3.99 -7.67 1.07
C LEU A 179 3.33 -7.56 2.44
N TYR A 180 2.53 -6.52 2.63
CA TYR A 180 1.70 -6.32 3.82
C TYR A 180 0.23 -6.35 3.42
N LEU A 181 -0.56 -7.26 4.02
CA LEU A 181 -1.98 -7.44 3.75
C LEU A 181 -2.78 -7.41 5.05
N ALA A 182 -3.87 -6.63 5.08
CA ALA A 182 -4.78 -6.67 6.21
C ALA A 182 -5.55 -7.99 6.28
N ALA A 183 -5.83 -8.61 5.11
CA ALA A 183 -6.32 -9.98 5.04
C ALA A 183 -5.91 -10.66 3.72
N CYS A 184 -5.81 -12.00 3.77
CA CYS A 184 -5.72 -12.85 2.60
C CYS A 184 -7.02 -13.65 2.48
N ASP A 185 -7.71 -13.48 1.38
CA ASP A 185 -8.96 -14.18 1.06
C ASP A 185 -8.69 -15.48 0.27
N GLU A 186 -9.74 -16.27 0.04
CA GLU A 186 -9.58 -17.66 -0.39
C GLU A 186 -9.03 -17.80 -1.81
N LYS A 187 -9.59 -17.04 -2.77
CA LYS A 187 -9.31 -17.21 -4.21
C LYS A 187 -9.88 -16.07 -5.06
N LEU A 188 -9.63 -16.16 -6.36
CA LEU A 188 -10.35 -15.38 -7.38
C LEU A 188 -11.53 -16.17 -7.94
N ASN A 189 -12.60 -15.45 -8.34
CA ASN A 189 -13.66 -16.02 -9.17
C ASN A 189 -13.31 -15.90 -10.66
N ASP A 190 -14.20 -16.41 -11.53
CA ASP A 190 -14.03 -16.40 -13.00
C ASP A 190 -13.94 -14.99 -13.61
N HIS A 191 -14.38 -13.97 -12.87
CA HIS A 191 -14.27 -12.56 -13.26
C HIS A 191 -13.09 -11.83 -12.62
N ALA A 192 -12.15 -12.58 -12.04
CA ALA A 192 -10.96 -12.07 -11.35
C ALA A 192 -11.26 -11.20 -10.10
N TYR A 193 -12.42 -11.34 -9.49
CA TYR A 193 -12.71 -10.75 -8.18
C TYR A 193 -12.24 -11.65 -7.06
N ILE A 194 -11.70 -11.04 -6.00
CA ILE A 194 -11.35 -11.74 -4.76
C ILE A 194 -12.63 -12.22 -4.07
N VAL A 195 -12.62 -13.46 -3.57
CA VAL A 195 -13.74 -14.11 -2.87
C VAL A 195 -13.31 -14.51 -1.46
N PRO A 196 -14.07 -14.11 -0.42
CA PRO A 196 -15.33 -13.35 -0.39
C PRO A 196 -15.16 -11.87 -0.79
N GLY A 197 -13.97 -11.28 -0.66
CA GLY A 197 -13.63 -9.96 -1.16
C GLY A 197 -14.38 -8.79 -0.51
N LEU A 198 -14.41 -7.69 -1.23
CA LEU A 198 -15.13 -6.46 -0.87
C LEU A 198 -15.75 -5.76 -2.11
N GLY A 199 -15.78 -6.42 -3.27
CA GLY A 199 -16.21 -5.84 -4.53
C GLY A 199 -15.10 -5.05 -5.22
N ASP A 200 -15.45 -4.06 -6.06
CA ASP A 200 -14.49 -3.13 -6.65
C ASP A 200 -14.18 -1.99 -5.67
N ALA A 201 -12.94 -1.95 -5.19
CA ALA A 201 -12.54 -0.94 -4.21
C ALA A 201 -12.54 0.47 -4.80
N GLY A 202 -12.13 0.62 -6.07
CA GLY A 202 -12.14 1.92 -6.74
C GLY A 202 -13.54 2.51 -6.84
N ASP A 203 -14.49 1.72 -7.34
CA ASP A 203 -15.89 2.14 -7.45
C ASP A 203 -16.48 2.45 -6.07
N ARG A 204 -16.17 1.66 -5.05
CA ARG A 204 -16.66 1.89 -3.68
C ARG A 204 -16.02 3.10 -3.00
N ILE A 205 -14.75 3.40 -3.28
CA ILE A 205 -14.07 4.61 -2.77
C ILE A 205 -14.63 5.88 -3.42
N PHE A 206 -14.84 5.84 -4.74
CA PHE A 206 -15.18 7.03 -5.51
C PHE A 206 -16.68 7.17 -5.81
N GLY A 207 -17.48 6.14 -5.56
CA GLY A 207 -18.92 6.16 -5.85
C GLY A 207 -19.23 6.20 -7.35
N THR A 208 -18.45 5.46 -8.15
CA THR A 208 -18.54 5.47 -9.62
C THR A 208 -19.48 4.42 -10.19
N LYS A 209 -20.18 3.66 -9.35
CA LYS A 209 -21.29 2.75 -9.71
C LYS A 209 -22.42 2.87 -8.73
#